data_ee1902932654d1aeaf1396a3aa0c461d
#
_entry.id   ee1902932654d1aeaf1396a3aa0c461d
#
_cell.length_a   1.000
_cell.length_b   1.000
_cell.length_c   1.000
_cell.angle_alpha   90.00
_cell.angle_beta   90.00
_cell.angle_gamma   90.00
#
_symmetry.space_group_name_H-M   'P 1'
#
loop_
_entity.id
_entity.type
_entity.pdbx_description
1 polymer ?
#
loop_
_entity_poly.entity_id
_entity_poly.type
_entity_poly.pdbx_seq_one_letter_code
_entity_poly.pdbx_strand_id
1 'polypeptide(L)'
;MSTWLWVLVVIVSAAVSVAVTWYVVRRKDTKKVSYMMDALEDGELNFRFKDNSSLNRSLNRIRGIFERRNAVNEEASWSKLFRVMTHEIMNTVAPIASLSDTLLEAENVDMKAGLETISASSKDLIRFVESYRNFTQAAQPLRKAVMVDDLIDRVLRLSKARLAEQGATLTYTAKALDLLIYADEGQIVQVFNNLIKNAVQAGANSVRIIADLNADDQTVIRVANNGKAIPLRQIDEIFVPFYTTKPNGTGIGLSLSKQIMVRHNGNLVLEQSDEKMTVFALVFK
;
A
#
# COMPACT_ATOMS: atom_id res chain seq x y z
N MET A 1 2.78 -32.31 55.76
CA MET A 1 2.74 -31.37 54.65
C MET A 1 1.95 -32.05 53.54
N SER A 2 0.78 -31.52 53.14
CA SER A 2 -0.15 -32.28 52.28
C SER A 2 0.38 -32.40 50.88
N THR A 3 0.15 -33.56 50.23
CA THR A 3 0.47 -33.88 48.83
C THR A 3 -0.02 -32.80 47.88
N TRP A 4 -1.08 -32.10 48.21
CA TRP A 4 -1.65 -30.94 47.49
C TRP A 4 -0.71 -29.74 47.37
N LEU A 5 0.11 -29.48 48.41
CA LEU A 5 1.06 -28.38 48.43
C LEU A 5 2.18 -28.59 47.39
N TRP A 6 2.65 -29.82 47.28
CA TRP A 6 3.64 -30.21 46.26
C TRP A 6 3.11 -30.11 44.84
N VAL A 7 1.86 -30.52 44.62
CA VAL A 7 1.22 -30.39 43.30
C VAL A 7 1.06 -28.94 42.90
N LEU A 8 0.67 -28.06 43.84
CA LEU A 8 0.54 -26.61 43.59
C LEU A 8 1.89 -25.97 43.26
N VAL A 9 2.97 -26.32 43.96
CA VAL A 9 4.31 -25.83 43.69
C VAL A 9 4.79 -26.26 42.29
N VAL A 10 4.52 -27.49 41.87
CA VAL A 10 4.88 -27.98 40.54
C VAL A 10 4.10 -27.24 39.46
N ILE A 11 2.81 -27.00 39.63
CA ILE A 11 1.98 -26.25 38.67
C ILE A 11 2.45 -24.82 38.54
N VAL A 12 2.71 -24.12 39.66
CA VAL A 12 3.22 -22.74 39.66
C VAL A 12 4.59 -22.66 39.00
N SER A 13 5.52 -23.57 39.31
CA SER A 13 6.84 -23.59 38.70
C SER A 13 6.79 -23.84 37.17
N ALA A 14 5.89 -24.72 36.72
CA ALA A 14 5.67 -24.98 35.32
C ALA A 14 5.07 -23.74 34.60
N ALA A 15 4.09 -23.07 35.21
CA ALA A 15 3.49 -21.86 34.69
C ALA A 15 4.52 -20.71 34.59
N VAL A 16 5.33 -20.52 35.61
CA VAL A 16 6.44 -19.53 35.59
C VAL A 16 7.48 -19.85 34.52
N SER A 17 7.85 -21.13 34.36
CA SER A 17 8.78 -21.55 33.33
C SER A 17 8.24 -21.29 31.92
N VAL A 18 6.95 -21.57 31.67
CA VAL A 18 6.28 -21.28 30.41
C VAL A 18 6.23 -19.77 30.15
N ALA A 19 5.86 -18.99 31.15
CA ALA A 19 5.80 -17.52 31.05
C ALA A 19 7.17 -16.89 30.76
N VAL A 20 8.21 -17.32 31.44
CA VAL A 20 9.60 -16.86 31.23
C VAL A 20 10.08 -17.28 29.83
N THR A 21 9.85 -18.52 29.42
CA THR A 21 10.22 -18.97 28.07
C THR A 21 9.50 -18.17 26.98
N TRP A 22 8.22 -17.95 27.16
CA TRP A 22 7.40 -17.14 26.25
C TRP A 22 7.89 -15.68 26.19
N TYR A 23 8.18 -15.07 27.33
CA TYR A 23 8.73 -13.70 27.41
C TYR A 23 10.08 -13.58 26.71
N VAL A 24 11.00 -14.54 26.94
CA VAL A 24 12.34 -14.54 26.32
C VAL A 24 12.26 -14.73 24.80
N VAL A 25 11.36 -15.61 24.32
CA VAL A 25 11.17 -15.82 22.88
C VAL A 25 10.61 -14.56 22.23
N ARG A 26 9.59 -13.96 22.83
CA ARG A 26 8.95 -12.73 22.33
C ARG A 26 9.91 -11.55 22.26
N ARG A 27 10.72 -11.35 23.32
CA ARG A 27 11.74 -10.28 23.36
C ARG A 27 12.85 -10.50 22.30
N LYS A 28 13.19 -11.75 22.00
CA LYS A 28 14.16 -12.08 20.94
C LYS A 28 13.59 -11.80 19.54
N ASP A 29 12.32 -12.05 19.31
CA ASP A 29 11.69 -11.82 18.00
C ASP A 29 11.52 -10.32 17.72
N THR A 30 11.16 -9.52 18.71
CA THR A 30 11.11 -8.05 18.59
C THR A 30 12.51 -7.47 18.29
N LYS A 31 13.56 -7.95 18.97
CA LYS A 31 14.94 -7.53 18.69
C LYS A 31 15.41 -7.90 17.29
N LYS A 32 15.00 -9.06 16.74
CA LYS A 32 15.33 -9.44 15.37
C LYS A 32 14.70 -8.53 14.34
N VAL A 33 13.42 -8.17 14.55
CA VAL A 33 12.71 -7.22 13.68
C VAL A 33 13.40 -5.85 13.73
N SER A 34 13.72 -5.33 14.94
CA SER A 34 14.46 -4.07 15.10
C SER A 34 15.81 -4.14 14.38
N TYR A 35 16.61 -5.18 14.62
CA TYR A 35 17.92 -5.35 13.97
C TYR A 35 17.82 -5.40 12.43
N MET A 36 16.79 -6.11 11.90
CA MET A 36 16.55 -6.12 10.47
C MET A 36 16.21 -4.73 9.95
N MET A 37 15.41 -3.97 10.71
CA MET A 37 15.00 -2.62 10.35
C MET A 37 16.20 -1.67 10.31
N ASP A 38 17.04 -1.70 11.33
CA ASP A 38 18.27 -0.89 11.41
C ASP A 38 19.20 -1.22 10.23
N ALA A 39 19.42 -2.51 9.95
CA ALA A 39 20.25 -2.97 8.83
C ALA A 39 19.70 -2.57 7.45
N LEU A 40 18.36 -2.53 7.31
CA LEU A 40 17.72 -2.07 6.08
C LEU A 40 17.77 -0.54 5.93
N GLU A 41 17.71 0.21 7.04
CA GLU A 41 17.86 1.66 7.05
C GLU A 41 19.27 2.10 6.66
N ASP A 42 20.27 1.33 7.09
CA ASP A 42 21.69 1.54 6.76
C ASP A 42 22.08 1.00 5.36
N GLY A 43 21.15 0.33 4.65
CA GLY A 43 21.42 -0.31 3.36
C GLY A 43 22.27 -1.59 3.46
N GLU A 44 22.51 -2.09 4.67
CA GLU A 44 23.30 -3.29 4.93
C GLU A 44 22.44 -4.56 4.90
N LEU A 45 22.46 -5.31 3.80
CA LEU A 45 21.73 -6.57 3.64
C LEU A 45 22.48 -7.82 4.16
N ASN A 46 23.53 -7.64 4.95
CA ASN A 46 24.43 -8.71 5.40
C ASN A 46 23.86 -9.61 6.52
N PHE A 47 22.59 -9.48 6.87
CA PHE A 47 21.95 -10.29 7.90
C PHE A 47 21.29 -11.56 7.31
N ARG A 48 21.39 -12.66 8.03
CA ARG A 48 20.68 -13.91 7.72
C ARG A 48 20.21 -14.56 9.02
N PHE A 49 18.92 -14.83 9.12
CA PHE A 49 18.35 -15.54 10.26
C PHE A 49 18.30 -17.05 9.99
N LYS A 50 18.45 -17.87 11.03
CA LYS A 50 18.26 -19.33 10.90
C LYS A 50 16.78 -19.62 10.56
N ASP A 51 16.53 -20.50 9.59
CA ASP A 51 15.19 -20.82 9.08
C ASP A 51 14.36 -21.72 10.04
N ASN A 52 14.43 -21.44 11.34
CA ASN A 52 13.81 -22.24 12.39
C ASN A 52 12.42 -21.71 12.83
N SER A 53 11.96 -20.60 12.29
CA SER A 53 10.62 -20.06 12.55
C SER A 53 9.98 -19.49 11.30
N SER A 54 8.64 -19.35 11.30
CA SER A 54 7.91 -18.69 10.20
C SER A 54 8.35 -17.23 10.03
N LEU A 55 8.58 -16.53 11.14
CA LEU A 55 9.10 -15.16 11.15
C LEU A 55 10.47 -15.07 10.45
N ASN A 56 11.42 -15.90 10.85
CA ASN A 56 12.76 -15.91 10.28
C ASN A 56 12.76 -16.20 8.78
N ARG A 57 11.93 -17.15 8.31
CA ARG A 57 11.75 -17.43 6.88
C ARG A 57 11.17 -16.23 6.14
N SER A 58 10.19 -15.55 6.72
CA SER A 58 9.61 -14.33 6.14
C SER A 58 10.64 -13.21 6.05
N LEU A 59 11.44 -12.97 7.09
CA LEU A 59 12.50 -11.97 7.11
C LEU A 59 13.60 -12.28 6.07
N ASN A 60 14.05 -13.53 5.97
CA ASN A 60 15.02 -13.97 4.96
C ASN A 60 14.45 -13.86 3.53
N ARG A 61 13.14 -14.11 3.34
CA ARG A 61 12.46 -13.94 2.05
C ARG A 61 12.41 -12.47 1.63
N ILE A 62 12.10 -11.58 2.55
CA ILE A 62 12.14 -10.13 2.34
C ILE A 62 13.56 -9.72 1.92
N ARG A 63 14.60 -10.13 2.63
CA ARG A 63 15.99 -9.87 2.25
C ARG A 63 16.29 -10.35 0.82
N GLY A 64 15.96 -11.60 0.49
CA GLY A 64 16.24 -12.17 -0.83
C GLY A 64 15.51 -11.50 -1.99
N ILE A 65 14.37 -10.86 -1.74
CA ILE A 65 13.68 -10.01 -2.71
C ILE A 65 14.51 -8.74 -2.96
N PHE A 66 15.17 -8.21 -1.93
CA PHE A 66 16.06 -7.04 -2.02
C PHE A 66 17.33 -7.29 -2.80
N GLU A 67 18.06 -8.36 -2.45
CA GLU A 67 19.31 -8.72 -3.13
C GLU A 67 19.12 -8.88 -4.64
N ARG A 68 17.98 -9.43 -5.07
CA ARG A 68 17.67 -9.62 -6.51
C ARG A 68 17.29 -8.34 -7.27
N ARG A 69 16.91 -7.27 -6.57
CA ARG A 69 16.49 -6.00 -7.19
C ARG A 69 17.53 -4.89 -7.15
N ASN A 70 18.54 -4.99 -6.29
CA ASN A 70 19.66 -4.02 -6.21
C ASN A 70 20.53 -3.97 -7.48
N ALA A 71 20.29 -4.83 -8.46
CA ALA A 71 21.07 -4.85 -9.71
C ALA A 71 20.64 -3.82 -10.77
N VAL A 72 19.58 -3.03 -10.55
CA VAL A 72 19.10 -2.05 -11.54
C VAL A 72 18.61 -0.77 -10.86
N ASN A 73 19.42 0.26 -10.88
CA ASN A 73 19.17 1.73 -10.83
C ASN A 73 17.91 2.30 -10.09
N GLU A 74 17.44 1.68 -8.98
CA GLU A 74 16.26 2.13 -8.24
C GLU A 74 16.54 2.39 -6.74
N GLU A 75 17.80 2.47 -6.30
CA GLU A 75 18.19 2.53 -4.87
C GLU A 75 17.49 3.61 -4.04
N ALA A 76 17.31 4.81 -4.58
CA ALA A 76 16.69 5.91 -3.83
C ALA A 76 15.18 5.70 -3.58
N SER A 77 14.46 5.13 -4.55
CA SER A 77 13.02 4.88 -4.43
C SER A 77 12.72 3.74 -3.45
N TRP A 78 13.59 2.74 -3.41
CA TRP A 78 13.44 1.58 -2.52
C TRP A 78 13.78 1.91 -1.06
N SER A 79 14.83 2.68 -0.80
CA SER A 79 15.16 3.17 0.55
C SER A 79 14.00 3.99 1.15
N LYS A 80 13.37 4.83 0.33
CA LYS A 80 12.20 5.62 0.75
C LYS A 80 10.98 4.72 1.01
N LEU A 81 10.76 3.70 0.18
CA LEU A 81 9.72 2.67 0.37
C LEU A 81 9.88 1.96 1.72
N PHE A 82 11.12 1.56 2.04
CA PHE A 82 11.38 0.85 3.31
C PHE A 82 11.16 1.69 4.53
N ARG A 83 11.64 2.92 4.51
CA ARG A 83 11.41 3.85 5.63
C ARG A 83 9.93 4.00 5.91
N VAL A 84 9.11 4.18 4.87
CA VAL A 84 7.66 4.30 5.02
C VAL A 84 7.04 2.98 5.51
N MET A 85 7.46 1.82 4.97
CA MET A 85 6.97 0.51 5.43
C MET A 85 7.32 0.25 6.88
N THR A 86 8.56 0.52 7.29
CA THR A 86 9.01 0.37 8.67
C THR A 86 8.16 1.23 9.60
N HIS A 87 7.95 2.49 9.23
CA HIS A 87 7.16 3.43 10.00
C HIS A 87 5.70 2.97 10.15
N GLU A 88 5.06 2.53 9.07
CA GLU A 88 3.66 2.05 9.10
C GLU A 88 3.50 0.74 9.89
N ILE A 89 4.44 -0.20 9.76
CA ILE A 89 4.45 -1.43 10.55
C ILE A 89 4.63 -1.09 12.04
N MET A 90 5.59 -0.25 12.39
CA MET A 90 5.85 0.13 13.78
C MET A 90 4.69 0.90 14.37
N ASN A 91 4.09 1.83 13.64
CA ASN A 91 2.91 2.59 14.08
C ASN A 91 1.69 1.70 14.35
N THR A 92 1.62 0.54 13.72
CA THR A 92 0.50 -0.40 13.88
C THR A 92 0.80 -1.46 14.92
N VAL A 93 2.04 -1.95 15.01
CA VAL A 93 2.45 -3.00 15.94
C VAL A 93 2.74 -2.46 17.35
N ALA A 94 3.32 -1.26 17.47
CA ALA A 94 3.64 -0.67 18.77
C ALA A 94 2.40 -0.44 19.67
N PRO A 95 1.27 0.10 19.18
CA PRO A 95 0.05 0.19 19.98
C PRO A 95 -0.50 -1.18 20.39
N ILE A 96 -0.44 -2.20 19.52
CA ILE A 96 -0.87 -3.56 19.85
C ILE A 96 -0.04 -4.11 21.00
N ALA A 97 1.28 -3.99 20.93
CA ALA A 97 2.19 -4.45 21.97
C ALA A 97 1.99 -3.71 23.30
N SER A 98 1.99 -2.37 23.24
CA SER A 98 1.83 -1.52 24.42
C SER A 98 0.49 -1.73 25.13
N LEU A 99 -0.62 -1.79 24.38
CA LEU A 99 -1.94 -2.04 24.97
C LEU A 99 -2.07 -3.47 25.50
N SER A 100 -1.47 -4.45 24.82
CA SER A 100 -1.45 -5.83 25.34
C SER A 100 -0.70 -5.90 26.68
N ASP A 101 0.43 -5.21 26.82
CA ASP A 101 1.20 -5.16 28.04
C ASP A 101 0.43 -4.42 29.17
N THR A 102 -0.21 -3.29 28.83
CA THR A 102 -1.06 -2.54 29.79
C THR A 102 -2.24 -3.36 30.27
N LEU A 103 -2.92 -4.09 29.39
CA LEU A 103 -4.06 -4.96 29.75
C LEU A 103 -3.66 -6.18 30.61
N LEU A 104 -2.39 -6.60 30.54
CA LEU A 104 -1.85 -7.69 31.34
C LEU A 104 -1.40 -7.23 32.74
N GLU A 105 -0.98 -5.95 32.90
CA GLU A 105 -0.36 -5.46 34.13
C GLU A 105 -1.31 -4.64 35.02
N ALA A 106 -2.42 -4.13 34.51
CA ALA A 106 -3.27 -3.20 35.24
C ALA A 106 -4.60 -3.83 35.72
N GLU A 107 -4.86 -3.71 37.02
CA GLU A 107 -6.08 -4.23 37.66
C GLU A 107 -7.38 -3.44 37.37
N ASN A 108 -7.29 -2.21 36.81
CA ASN A 108 -8.44 -1.33 36.55
C ASN A 108 -8.36 -0.63 35.18
N VAL A 109 -8.27 -1.41 34.10
CA VAL A 109 -8.28 -0.89 32.70
C VAL A 109 -9.57 -1.27 32.01
N ASP A 110 -10.10 -0.38 31.18
CA ASP A 110 -11.20 -0.73 30.27
C ASP A 110 -10.71 -1.78 29.23
N MET A 111 -10.82 -3.04 29.62
CA MET A 111 -10.43 -4.21 28.84
C MET A 111 -11.08 -4.18 27.44
N LYS A 112 -12.33 -3.72 27.34
CA LYS A 112 -13.07 -3.68 26.07
C LYS A 112 -12.48 -2.64 25.13
N ALA A 113 -12.23 -1.42 25.59
CA ALA A 113 -11.62 -0.35 24.80
C ALA A 113 -10.20 -0.74 24.31
N GLY A 114 -9.40 -1.38 25.19
CA GLY A 114 -8.08 -1.89 24.84
C GLY A 114 -8.14 -2.96 23.74
N LEU A 115 -9.02 -3.95 23.87
CA LEU A 115 -9.21 -5.00 22.86
C LEU A 115 -9.76 -4.47 21.54
N GLU A 116 -10.67 -3.49 21.58
CA GLU A 116 -11.18 -2.82 20.38
C GLU A 116 -10.05 -2.11 19.61
N THR A 117 -9.15 -1.43 20.32
CA THR A 117 -7.99 -0.75 19.72
C THR A 117 -6.98 -1.75 19.13
N ILE A 118 -6.69 -2.85 19.83
CA ILE A 118 -5.84 -3.94 19.33
C ILE A 118 -6.46 -4.55 18.06
N SER A 119 -7.78 -4.80 18.07
CA SER A 119 -8.49 -5.34 16.92
C SER A 119 -8.45 -4.39 15.71
N ALA A 120 -8.65 -3.08 15.93
CA ALA A 120 -8.56 -2.07 14.88
C ALA A 120 -7.14 -2.02 14.27
N SER A 121 -6.11 -1.92 15.11
CA SER A 121 -4.70 -1.91 14.67
C SER A 121 -4.31 -3.19 13.94
N SER A 122 -4.79 -4.36 14.39
CA SER A 122 -4.54 -5.63 13.71
C SER A 122 -5.18 -5.67 12.31
N LYS A 123 -6.40 -5.15 12.16
CA LYS A 123 -7.07 -5.03 10.85
C LYS A 123 -6.33 -4.06 9.92
N ASP A 124 -5.78 -2.99 10.45
CA ASP A 124 -4.98 -2.03 9.68
C ASP A 124 -3.69 -2.68 9.18
N LEU A 125 -3.02 -3.47 10.00
CA LEU A 125 -1.84 -4.24 9.60
C LEU A 125 -2.18 -5.27 8.50
N ILE A 126 -3.29 -5.97 8.61
CA ILE A 126 -3.74 -6.92 7.58
C ILE A 126 -3.95 -6.17 6.25
N ARG A 127 -4.67 -5.04 6.25
CA ARG A 127 -4.88 -4.21 5.06
C ARG A 127 -3.57 -3.72 4.45
N PHE A 128 -2.62 -3.33 5.28
CA PHE A 128 -1.28 -2.93 4.84
C PHE A 128 -0.56 -4.09 4.14
N VAL A 129 -0.52 -5.28 4.75
CA VAL A 129 0.14 -6.48 4.19
C VAL A 129 -0.52 -6.91 2.87
N GLU A 130 -1.84 -6.89 2.79
CA GLU A 130 -2.59 -7.18 1.54
C GLU A 130 -2.24 -6.17 0.44
N SER A 131 -2.18 -4.90 0.79
CA SER A 131 -1.82 -3.82 -0.12
C SER A 131 -0.38 -3.97 -0.63
N TYR A 132 0.54 -4.32 0.25
CA TYR A 132 1.93 -4.63 -0.11
C TYR A 132 2.01 -5.84 -1.06
N ARG A 133 1.28 -6.92 -0.75
CA ARG A 133 1.23 -8.10 -1.61
C ARG A 133 0.72 -7.75 -3.00
N ASN A 134 -0.36 -6.99 -3.08
CA ASN A 134 -0.94 -6.56 -4.36
C ASN A 134 0.03 -5.68 -5.16
N PHE A 135 0.81 -4.82 -4.49
CA PHE A 135 1.83 -4.00 -5.13
C PHE A 135 3.01 -4.83 -5.65
N THR A 136 3.52 -5.79 -4.86
CA THR A 136 4.70 -6.59 -5.21
C THR A 136 4.38 -7.74 -6.16
N GLN A 137 3.18 -8.30 -6.09
CA GLN A 137 2.73 -9.46 -6.88
C GLN A 137 1.84 -9.04 -8.05
N ALA A 138 1.82 -7.75 -8.44
CA ALA A 138 1.05 -7.33 -9.61
C ALA A 138 1.38 -8.25 -10.80
N ALA A 139 0.36 -8.95 -11.29
CA ALA A 139 0.50 -9.95 -12.34
C ALA A 139 1.12 -9.34 -13.61
N GLN A 140 1.83 -10.15 -14.37
CA GLN A 140 2.24 -9.78 -15.74
C GLN A 140 0.98 -9.44 -16.55
N PRO A 141 0.95 -8.29 -17.27
CA PRO A 141 -0.23 -7.89 -18.02
C PRO A 141 -0.48 -8.87 -19.19
N LEU A 142 -1.71 -9.31 -19.33
CA LEU A 142 -2.17 -10.05 -20.52
C LEU A 142 -2.67 -9.03 -21.56
N ARG A 143 -1.71 -8.44 -22.28
CA ARG A 143 -1.97 -7.36 -23.23
C ARG A 143 -2.66 -7.86 -24.49
N LYS A 144 -3.66 -7.13 -24.93
CA LYS A 144 -4.39 -7.31 -26.22
C LYS A 144 -4.68 -5.95 -26.84
N ALA A 145 -5.05 -5.93 -28.10
CA ALA A 145 -5.58 -4.72 -28.73
C ALA A 145 -6.93 -4.34 -28.08
N VAL A 146 -7.06 -3.11 -27.61
CA VAL A 146 -8.25 -2.59 -26.92
C VAL A 146 -8.59 -1.23 -27.52
N MET A 147 -9.84 -1.07 -27.96
CA MET A 147 -10.37 0.22 -28.36
C MET A 147 -10.53 1.11 -27.11
N VAL A 148 -10.03 2.34 -27.19
CA VAL A 148 -10.10 3.29 -26.07
C VAL A 148 -11.53 3.60 -25.70
N ASP A 149 -12.42 3.77 -26.68
CA ASP A 149 -13.83 4.08 -26.45
C ASP A 149 -14.52 2.95 -25.66
N ASP A 150 -14.32 1.68 -26.03
CA ASP A 150 -14.87 0.52 -25.31
C ASP A 150 -14.35 0.44 -23.85
N LEU A 151 -13.05 0.69 -23.67
CA LEU A 151 -12.42 0.74 -22.37
C LEU A 151 -13.04 1.83 -21.48
N ILE A 152 -13.17 3.05 -22.03
CA ILE A 152 -13.73 4.18 -21.27
C ILE A 152 -15.20 3.97 -20.98
N ASP A 153 -15.98 3.45 -21.91
CA ASP A 153 -17.37 3.08 -21.66
C ASP A 153 -17.53 2.09 -20.50
N ARG A 154 -16.62 1.13 -20.39
CA ARG A 154 -16.59 0.23 -19.23
C ARG A 154 -16.27 0.96 -17.94
N VAL A 155 -15.30 1.89 -17.93
CA VAL A 155 -14.97 2.73 -16.79
C VAL A 155 -16.16 3.58 -16.36
N LEU A 156 -16.85 4.21 -17.30
CA LEU A 156 -18.06 5.00 -17.04
C LEU A 156 -19.13 4.17 -16.35
N ARG A 157 -19.45 2.99 -16.89
CA ARG A 157 -20.44 2.07 -16.29
C ARG A 157 -20.08 1.66 -14.87
N LEU A 158 -18.82 1.29 -14.63
CA LEU A 158 -18.36 0.85 -13.29
C LEU A 158 -18.32 1.98 -12.26
N SER A 159 -18.11 3.22 -12.70
CA SER A 159 -17.96 4.38 -11.80
C SER A 159 -19.29 5.07 -11.50
N LYS A 160 -20.32 4.87 -12.33
CA LYS A 160 -21.59 5.63 -12.31
C LYS A 160 -22.27 5.64 -10.94
N ALA A 161 -22.49 4.47 -10.34
CA ALA A 161 -23.20 4.36 -9.07
C ALA A 161 -22.45 5.09 -7.95
N ARG A 162 -21.15 4.84 -7.82
CA ARG A 162 -20.29 5.47 -6.80
C ARG A 162 -20.23 6.98 -6.92
N LEU A 163 -20.12 7.50 -8.15
CA LEU A 163 -20.06 8.94 -8.40
C LEU A 163 -21.39 9.62 -8.09
N ALA A 164 -22.51 8.98 -8.46
CA ALA A 164 -23.85 9.49 -8.15
C ALA A 164 -24.08 9.62 -6.63
N GLU A 165 -23.68 8.62 -5.84
CA GLU A 165 -23.77 8.67 -4.37
C GLU A 165 -22.97 9.82 -3.75
N GLN A 166 -21.91 10.27 -4.42
CA GLN A 166 -21.01 11.34 -3.97
C GLN A 166 -21.27 12.68 -4.65
N GLY A 167 -22.35 12.80 -5.44
CA GLY A 167 -22.72 14.02 -6.15
C GLY A 167 -21.71 14.45 -7.21
N ALA A 168 -20.91 13.51 -7.73
CA ALA A 168 -19.89 13.79 -8.73
C ALA A 168 -20.31 13.31 -10.13
N THR A 169 -19.81 13.99 -11.15
CA THR A 169 -20.05 13.67 -12.57
C THR A 169 -18.77 13.16 -13.22
N LEU A 170 -18.91 12.23 -14.17
CA LEU A 170 -17.82 11.73 -15.01
C LEU A 170 -18.23 11.87 -16.47
N THR A 171 -17.41 12.56 -17.26
CA THR A 171 -17.62 12.75 -18.69
C THR A 171 -16.44 12.26 -19.50
N TYR A 172 -16.70 11.84 -20.74
CA TYR A 172 -15.68 11.41 -21.70
C TYR A 172 -15.76 12.25 -22.98
N THR A 173 -14.61 12.56 -23.54
CA THR A 173 -14.45 13.23 -24.82
C THR A 173 -13.29 12.62 -25.59
N ALA A 174 -13.57 12.00 -26.73
CA ALA A 174 -12.55 11.61 -27.69
C ALA A 174 -12.21 12.80 -28.60
N LYS A 175 -10.95 13.19 -28.66
CA LYS A 175 -10.44 14.20 -29.62
C LYS A 175 -9.89 13.58 -30.88
N ALA A 176 -9.48 12.31 -30.82
CA ALA A 176 -9.08 11.50 -31.96
C ALA A 176 -9.98 10.27 -32.01
N LEU A 177 -10.31 9.81 -33.22
CA LEU A 177 -11.17 8.66 -33.45
C LEU A 177 -10.35 7.36 -33.54
N ASP A 178 -11.01 6.23 -33.29
CA ASP A 178 -10.46 4.89 -33.47
C ASP A 178 -9.13 4.65 -32.75
N LEU A 179 -8.96 5.27 -31.58
CA LEU A 179 -7.76 5.07 -30.75
C LEU A 179 -7.66 3.63 -30.26
N LEU A 180 -6.53 2.99 -30.55
CA LEU A 180 -6.22 1.62 -30.16
C LEU A 180 -5.02 1.62 -29.22
N ILE A 181 -5.09 0.86 -28.12
CA ILE A 181 -3.96 0.61 -27.22
C ILE A 181 -3.70 -0.90 -27.11
N TYR A 182 -2.45 -1.28 -26.85
CA TYR A 182 -2.11 -2.68 -26.57
C TYR A 182 -1.93 -2.88 -25.07
N ALA A 183 -2.99 -3.34 -24.40
CA ALA A 183 -3.07 -3.30 -22.94
C ALA A 183 -3.85 -4.49 -22.34
N ASP A 184 -3.62 -4.74 -21.04
CA ASP A 184 -4.50 -5.53 -20.18
C ASP A 184 -5.62 -4.61 -19.68
N GLU A 185 -6.80 -4.81 -20.25
CA GLU A 185 -7.99 -3.99 -19.99
C GLU A 185 -8.32 -3.91 -18.49
N GLY A 186 -8.21 -5.03 -17.76
CA GLY A 186 -8.50 -5.09 -16.33
C GLY A 186 -7.56 -4.22 -15.51
N GLN A 187 -6.26 -4.28 -15.82
CA GLN A 187 -5.26 -3.45 -15.14
C GLN A 187 -5.42 -1.96 -15.47
N ILE A 188 -5.75 -1.60 -16.72
CA ILE A 188 -5.98 -0.20 -17.08
C ILE A 188 -7.27 0.33 -16.43
N VAL A 189 -8.35 -0.46 -16.36
CA VAL A 189 -9.54 -0.11 -15.57
C VAL A 189 -9.20 0.14 -14.11
N GLN A 190 -8.28 -0.63 -13.53
CA GLN A 190 -7.80 -0.39 -12.17
C GLN A 190 -7.11 0.97 -12.02
N VAL A 191 -6.31 1.39 -13.01
CA VAL A 191 -5.68 2.72 -13.03
C VAL A 191 -6.75 3.81 -13.01
N PHE A 192 -7.76 3.73 -13.89
CA PHE A 192 -8.86 4.70 -13.91
C PHE A 192 -9.60 4.74 -12.58
N ASN A 193 -9.94 3.58 -12.00
CA ASN A 193 -10.61 3.51 -10.71
C ASN A 193 -9.81 4.20 -9.60
N ASN A 194 -8.49 4.06 -9.58
CA ASN A 194 -7.61 4.74 -8.64
C ASN A 194 -7.64 6.26 -8.84
N LEU A 195 -7.53 6.74 -10.07
CA LEU A 195 -7.53 8.18 -10.37
C LEU A 195 -8.89 8.82 -10.04
N ILE A 196 -9.99 8.18 -10.42
CA ILE A 196 -11.37 8.64 -10.13
C ILE A 196 -11.59 8.66 -8.61
N LYS A 197 -11.20 7.59 -7.90
CA LYS A 197 -11.28 7.54 -6.44
C LYS A 197 -10.48 8.68 -5.79
N ASN A 198 -9.27 8.94 -6.28
CA ASN A 198 -8.45 10.03 -5.77
C ASN A 198 -9.07 11.41 -6.01
N ALA A 199 -9.66 11.63 -7.18
CA ALA A 199 -10.38 12.86 -7.51
C ALA A 199 -11.52 13.12 -6.52
N VAL A 200 -12.40 12.13 -6.32
CA VAL A 200 -13.54 12.26 -5.40
C VAL A 200 -13.08 12.45 -3.95
N GLN A 201 -12.06 11.73 -3.51
CA GLN A 201 -11.47 11.92 -2.17
C GLN A 201 -10.81 13.30 -1.99
N ALA A 202 -10.42 13.96 -3.09
CA ALA A 202 -9.96 15.35 -3.07
C ALA A 202 -11.12 16.37 -3.12
N GLY A 203 -12.39 15.91 -3.05
CA GLY A 203 -13.58 16.75 -3.08
C GLY A 203 -14.03 17.16 -4.49
N ALA A 204 -13.56 16.47 -5.53
CA ALA A 204 -14.00 16.76 -6.89
C ALA A 204 -15.48 16.39 -7.09
N ASN A 205 -16.25 17.28 -7.70
CA ASN A 205 -17.60 17.02 -8.18
C ASN A 205 -17.67 16.87 -9.71
N SER A 206 -16.56 17.08 -10.42
CA SER A 206 -16.44 16.90 -11.87
C SER A 206 -15.13 16.20 -12.21
N VAL A 207 -15.25 15.06 -12.91
CA VAL A 207 -14.12 14.33 -13.48
C VAL A 207 -14.32 14.22 -14.98
N ARG A 208 -13.29 14.52 -15.76
CA ARG A 208 -13.32 14.46 -17.22
C ARG A 208 -12.23 13.54 -17.73
N ILE A 209 -12.57 12.62 -18.61
CA ILE A 209 -11.61 11.79 -19.35
C ILE A 209 -11.54 12.33 -20.77
N ILE A 210 -10.33 12.55 -21.26
CA ILE A 210 -10.07 13.08 -22.60
C ILE A 210 -9.04 12.18 -23.27
N ALA A 211 -9.39 11.56 -24.39
CA ALA A 211 -8.46 10.76 -25.17
C ALA A 211 -8.02 11.51 -26.44
N ASP A 212 -6.73 11.50 -26.72
CA ASP A 212 -6.10 12.25 -27.80
C ASP A 212 -4.81 11.56 -28.26
N LEU A 213 -4.21 12.04 -29.34
CA LEU A 213 -2.83 11.75 -29.73
C LEU A 213 -1.93 12.93 -29.32
N ASN A 214 -0.70 12.62 -28.89
CA ASN A 214 0.30 13.67 -28.69
C ASN A 214 1.10 13.93 -30.00
N ALA A 215 2.07 14.84 -29.94
CA ALA A 215 2.91 15.19 -31.08
C ALA A 215 3.78 14.02 -31.61
N ASP A 216 3.96 12.97 -30.82
CA ASP A 216 4.72 11.76 -31.16
C ASP A 216 3.80 10.60 -31.60
N ASP A 217 2.54 10.89 -31.96
CA ASP A 217 1.49 9.92 -32.33
C ASP A 217 1.19 8.87 -31.26
N GLN A 218 1.49 9.17 -30.00
CA GLN A 218 1.19 8.29 -28.88
C GLN A 218 -0.22 8.57 -28.36
N THR A 219 -0.95 7.51 -28.00
CA THR A 219 -2.26 7.66 -27.34
C THR A 219 -2.09 8.20 -25.94
N VAL A 220 -2.73 9.32 -25.64
CA VAL A 220 -2.74 9.97 -24.33
C VAL A 220 -4.15 10.07 -23.81
N ILE A 221 -4.40 9.49 -22.64
CA ILE A 221 -5.69 9.58 -21.97
C ILE A 221 -5.53 10.40 -20.69
N ARG A 222 -6.15 11.59 -20.68
CA ARG A 222 -6.09 12.52 -19.54
C ARG A 222 -7.28 12.34 -18.63
N VAL A 223 -7.03 12.27 -17.34
CA VAL A 223 -8.06 12.28 -16.30
C VAL A 223 -7.92 13.60 -15.54
N ALA A 224 -8.82 14.53 -15.80
CA ALA A 224 -8.88 15.85 -15.21
C ALA A 224 -9.98 15.91 -14.15
N ASN A 225 -9.73 16.57 -13.03
CA ASN A 225 -10.72 16.77 -11.98
C ASN A 225 -10.55 18.16 -11.33
N ASN A 226 -11.64 18.67 -10.74
CA ASN A 226 -11.69 19.95 -10.05
C ASN A 226 -11.59 19.84 -8.53
N GLY A 227 -11.00 18.77 -8.02
CA GLY A 227 -10.74 18.60 -6.60
C GLY A 227 -9.58 19.47 -6.09
N LYS A 228 -9.32 19.39 -4.79
CA LYS A 228 -8.22 20.12 -4.15
C LYS A 228 -6.89 19.82 -4.85
N ALA A 229 -6.13 20.87 -5.13
CA ALA A 229 -4.81 20.77 -5.75
C ALA A 229 -3.82 19.97 -4.88
N ILE A 230 -2.90 19.28 -5.54
CA ILE A 230 -1.76 18.62 -4.90
C ILE A 230 -0.70 19.70 -4.61
N PRO A 231 -0.30 19.92 -3.35
CA PRO A 231 0.72 20.89 -3.01
C PRO A 231 2.05 20.61 -3.73
N LEU A 232 2.73 21.65 -4.19
CA LEU A 232 4.02 21.53 -4.93
C LEU A 232 5.03 20.64 -4.21
N ARG A 233 5.14 20.76 -2.88
CA ARG A 233 6.05 19.96 -2.04
C ARG A 233 5.75 18.45 -2.04
N GLN A 234 4.57 18.04 -2.50
CA GLN A 234 4.13 16.64 -2.51
C GLN A 234 4.22 16.01 -3.90
N ILE A 235 4.43 16.79 -4.95
CA ILE A 235 4.42 16.31 -6.36
C ILE A 235 5.43 15.17 -6.57
N ASP A 236 6.63 15.30 -6.02
CA ASP A 236 7.67 14.27 -6.15
C ASP A 236 7.38 13.01 -5.32
N GLU A 237 6.42 13.10 -4.40
CA GLU A 237 6.11 12.03 -3.45
C GLU A 237 4.85 11.24 -3.79
N ILE A 238 3.94 11.81 -4.60
CA ILE A 238 2.63 11.17 -4.89
C ILE A 238 2.73 9.79 -5.54
N PHE A 239 3.84 9.50 -6.22
CA PHE A 239 4.11 8.20 -6.84
C PHE A 239 4.98 7.29 -5.98
N VAL A 240 5.44 7.75 -4.81
CA VAL A 240 6.18 6.93 -3.86
C VAL A 240 5.19 5.96 -3.20
N PRO A 241 5.46 4.65 -3.23
CA PRO A 241 4.58 3.68 -2.58
C PRO A 241 4.38 4.00 -1.09
N PHE A 242 3.17 3.81 -0.59
CA PHE A 242 2.73 4.07 0.78
C PHE A 242 2.74 5.54 1.22
N TYR A 243 3.15 6.46 0.37
CA TYR A 243 3.00 7.88 0.67
C TYR A 243 1.52 8.27 0.61
N THR A 244 1.01 8.80 1.70
CA THR A 244 -0.37 9.27 1.81
C THR A 244 -0.50 10.43 2.79
N THR A 245 -1.38 11.36 2.46
CA THR A 245 -1.80 12.44 3.35
C THR A 245 -3.19 12.18 3.95
N LYS A 246 -3.78 11.02 3.67
CA LYS A 246 -5.15 10.65 4.05
C LYS A 246 -5.10 9.68 5.22
N PRO A 247 -5.90 9.88 6.30
CA PRO A 247 -5.89 9.02 7.49
C PRO A 247 -6.13 7.52 7.20
N ASN A 248 -6.98 7.21 6.21
CA ASN A 248 -7.34 5.85 5.83
C ASN A 248 -6.80 5.46 4.43
N GLY A 249 -5.78 6.17 3.95
CA GLY A 249 -5.17 5.91 2.66
C GLY A 249 -4.04 4.89 2.76
N THR A 250 -3.99 3.89 1.87
CA THR A 250 -2.87 2.94 1.81
C THR A 250 -1.63 3.52 1.12
N GLY A 251 -1.74 4.68 0.46
CA GLY A 251 -0.64 5.29 -0.29
C GLY A 251 -0.15 4.50 -1.52
N ILE A 252 -0.86 3.42 -1.91
CA ILE A 252 -0.43 2.52 -2.99
C ILE A 252 -1.06 2.86 -4.34
N GLY A 253 -2.21 3.50 -4.35
CA GLY A 253 -3.00 3.68 -5.57
C GLY A 253 -2.21 4.29 -6.74
N LEU A 254 -1.58 5.45 -6.55
CA LEU A 254 -0.83 6.13 -7.61
C LEU A 254 0.47 5.40 -7.99
N SER A 255 1.19 4.85 -7.03
CA SER A 255 2.41 4.08 -7.29
C SER A 255 2.11 2.78 -8.04
N LEU A 256 1.03 2.07 -7.70
CA LEU A 256 0.56 0.90 -8.43
C LEU A 256 0.09 1.28 -9.84
N SER A 257 -0.64 2.40 -9.99
CA SER A 257 -1.06 2.90 -11.29
C SER A 257 0.15 3.21 -12.19
N LYS A 258 1.18 3.86 -11.63
CA LYS A 258 2.45 4.10 -12.35
C LYS A 258 3.13 2.79 -12.77
N GLN A 259 3.21 1.82 -11.87
CA GLN A 259 3.79 0.51 -12.15
C GLN A 259 3.03 -0.26 -13.24
N ILE A 260 1.70 -0.21 -13.21
CA ILE A 260 0.85 -0.79 -14.27
C ILE A 260 1.20 -0.14 -15.61
N MET A 261 1.23 1.19 -15.69
CA MET A 261 1.55 1.89 -16.93
C MET A 261 2.96 1.56 -17.45
N VAL A 262 3.97 1.52 -16.58
CA VAL A 262 5.34 1.12 -16.96
C VAL A 262 5.37 -0.31 -17.52
N ARG A 263 4.63 -1.25 -16.93
CA ARG A 263 4.52 -2.62 -17.44
C ARG A 263 3.79 -2.72 -18.77
N HIS A 264 3.03 -1.69 -19.14
CA HIS A 264 2.38 -1.55 -20.45
C HIS A 264 3.23 -0.76 -21.45
N ASN A 265 4.53 -0.55 -21.16
CA ASN A 265 5.45 0.29 -21.94
C ASN A 265 4.99 1.75 -22.05
N GLY A 266 4.08 2.18 -21.16
CA GLY A 266 3.54 3.52 -21.07
C GLY A 266 4.08 4.28 -19.87
N ASN A 267 3.42 5.39 -19.56
CA ASN A 267 3.74 6.20 -18.39
C ASN A 267 2.48 6.82 -17.79
N LEU A 268 2.53 7.10 -16.48
CA LEU A 268 1.55 7.93 -15.77
C LEU A 268 2.26 9.17 -15.25
N VAL A 269 1.79 10.34 -15.64
CA VAL A 269 2.37 11.63 -15.25
C VAL A 269 1.30 12.56 -14.67
N LEU A 270 1.70 13.44 -13.77
CA LEU A 270 0.90 14.59 -13.36
C LEU A 270 1.25 15.74 -14.31
N GLU A 271 0.33 16.11 -15.21
CA GLU A 271 0.55 17.22 -16.15
C GLU A 271 0.28 18.59 -15.53
N GLN A 272 -0.71 18.66 -14.63
CA GLN A 272 -1.14 19.90 -14.00
C GLN A 272 -1.75 19.62 -12.62
N SER A 273 -1.47 20.51 -11.67
CA SER A 273 -2.22 20.56 -10.41
C SER A 273 -2.19 21.97 -9.87
N ASP A 274 -3.31 22.67 -9.96
CA ASP A 274 -3.51 24.03 -9.49
C ASP A 274 -4.92 24.20 -8.89
N GLU A 275 -5.31 25.42 -8.55
CA GLU A 275 -6.63 25.73 -7.99
C GLU A 275 -7.80 25.43 -8.92
N LYS A 276 -7.57 25.29 -10.23
CA LYS A 276 -8.61 25.03 -11.22
C LYS A 276 -8.80 23.56 -11.47
N MET A 277 -7.70 22.82 -11.59
CA MET A 277 -7.77 21.39 -11.91
C MET A 277 -6.50 20.63 -11.56
N THR A 278 -6.68 19.33 -11.36
CA THR A 278 -5.60 18.33 -11.34
C THR A 278 -5.75 17.41 -12.54
N VAL A 279 -4.70 17.22 -13.32
CA VAL A 279 -4.69 16.42 -14.56
C VAL A 279 -3.61 15.35 -14.48
N PHE A 280 -4.02 14.11 -14.53
CA PHE A 280 -3.13 12.97 -14.75
C PHE A 280 -3.23 12.50 -16.19
N ALA A 281 -2.10 12.19 -16.83
CA ALA A 281 -2.05 11.64 -18.18
C ALA A 281 -1.48 10.22 -18.19
N LEU A 282 -2.22 9.31 -18.82
CA LEU A 282 -1.80 7.96 -19.18
C LEU A 282 -1.27 8.03 -20.61
N VAL A 283 0.03 7.79 -20.79
CA VAL A 283 0.69 7.80 -22.10
C VAL A 283 0.97 6.37 -22.52
N PHE A 284 0.47 5.96 -23.67
CA PHE A 284 0.70 4.64 -24.29
C PHE A 284 1.63 4.82 -25.50
N LYS A 285 2.65 3.95 -25.59
CA LYS A 285 3.59 3.90 -26.72
C LYS A 285 3.18 2.88 -27.73
#